data_e058d1716782626de1eadb7676025dfb
#
_entry.id   e058d1716782626de1eadb7676025dfb
#
_cell.length_a   1.000
_cell.length_b   1.000
_cell.length_c   1.000
_cell.angle_alpha   90.00
_cell.angle_beta   90.00
_cell.angle_gamma   90.00
#
_symmetry.space_group_name_H-M   'P 1'
#
loop_
_entity.id
_entity.type
_entity.pdbx_description
1 polymer ?
#
loop_
_entity_poly.entity_id
_entity_poly.type
_entity_poly.pdbx_seq_one_letter_code
_entity_poly.pdbx_strand_id
1 'polypeptide(L)'
;MRSSAASDVYKRQVDEIIKEVGIPKEIMEKVEEGGTIAGKGAEGDVRGSFSKYADLTQRAIHVQKTIIRKLADRESCVIIGRSADYILKEQKPILRIFIYSPEDVRIQNVMKSHNFSAEDAKMFITEKDKRYHKRHLALTGSNRGDRHNRDMLIDSSLLGVDGTAELIEEVAKKVFHE
;
A
#
# COMPACT_ATOMS: atom_id res chain seq x y z
N MET A 1 -8.37 12.11 14.45
CA MET A 1 -8.26 10.67 14.10
C MET A 1 -6.92 10.10 14.58
N ARG A 2 -6.91 8.99 15.31
CA ARG A 2 -5.65 8.39 15.78
C ARG A 2 -5.13 7.39 14.74
N SER A 3 -4.19 7.80 13.92
CA SER A 3 -3.54 6.99 12.87
C SER A 3 -2.86 5.71 13.42
N SER A 4 -2.38 5.71 14.66
CA SER A 4 -1.77 4.55 15.31
C SER A 4 -2.78 3.42 15.61
N ALA A 5 -3.99 3.74 16.02
CA ALA A 5 -5.01 2.75 16.37
C ALA A 5 -5.48 1.93 15.15
N ALA A 6 -5.68 2.57 14.00
CA ALA A 6 -6.05 1.87 12.76
C ALA A 6 -4.94 0.94 12.24
N SER A 7 -3.67 1.36 12.34
CA SER A 7 -2.51 0.53 12.01
C SER A 7 -2.40 -0.70 12.92
N ASP A 8 -2.66 -0.54 14.21
CA ASP A 8 -2.56 -1.63 15.19
C ASP A 8 -3.76 -2.61 15.10
N VAL A 9 -4.94 -2.11 14.75
CA VAL A 9 -6.11 -2.96 14.45
C VAL A 9 -5.86 -3.80 13.20
N TYR A 10 -5.35 -3.17 12.12
CA TYR A 10 -4.98 -3.89 10.91
C TYR A 10 -3.95 -4.99 11.18
N LYS A 11 -2.87 -4.67 11.90
CA LYS A 11 -1.81 -5.66 12.22
C LYS A 11 -2.36 -6.84 13.02
N ARG A 12 -3.19 -6.61 14.04
CA ARG A 12 -3.82 -7.68 14.81
C ARG A 12 -4.71 -8.57 13.96
N GLN A 13 -5.52 -8.00 13.08
CA GLN A 13 -6.36 -8.77 12.17
C GLN A 13 -5.54 -9.57 11.16
N VAL A 14 -4.42 -9.02 10.67
CA VAL A 14 -3.47 -9.75 9.83
C VAL A 14 -2.90 -10.95 10.57
N ASP A 15 -2.44 -10.78 11.82
CA ASP A 15 -1.86 -11.86 12.63
C ASP A 15 -2.88 -12.98 12.94
N GLU A 16 -4.14 -12.62 13.22
CA GLU A 16 -5.23 -13.58 13.45
C GLU A 16 -5.53 -14.41 12.19
N ILE A 17 -5.68 -13.74 11.05
CA ILE A 17 -6.00 -14.43 9.79
C ILE A 17 -4.81 -15.23 9.26
N ILE A 18 -3.58 -14.77 9.46
CA ILE A 18 -2.36 -15.53 9.13
C ILE A 18 -2.36 -16.88 9.87
N LYS A 19 -2.71 -16.87 11.15
CA LYS A 19 -2.82 -18.10 11.95
C LYS A 19 -3.93 -19.01 11.46
N GLU A 20 -5.09 -18.45 11.13
CA GLU A 20 -6.25 -19.19 10.65
C GLU A 20 -6.04 -19.81 9.27
N VAL A 21 -5.41 -19.10 8.34
CA VAL A 21 -5.21 -19.51 6.95
C VAL A 21 -3.89 -20.26 6.75
N GLY A 22 -2.99 -20.27 7.75
CA GLY A 22 -1.70 -20.97 7.67
C GLY A 22 -0.71 -20.34 6.69
N ILE A 23 -0.77 -19.02 6.49
CA ILE A 23 0.18 -18.27 5.64
C ILE A 23 1.41 -17.91 6.49
N PRO A 24 2.66 -18.24 6.05
CA PRO A 24 3.85 -17.78 6.74
C PRO A 24 3.91 -16.24 6.83
N LYS A 25 4.29 -15.71 8.00
CA LYS A 25 4.36 -14.28 8.25
C LYS A 25 5.26 -13.55 7.26
N GLU A 26 6.38 -14.15 6.90
CA GLU A 26 7.34 -13.61 5.92
C GLU A 26 6.73 -13.42 4.53
N ILE A 27 5.76 -14.26 4.17
CA ILE A 27 5.03 -14.13 2.90
C ILE A 27 4.09 -12.95 2.95
N MET A 28 3.39 -12.77 4.06
CA MET A 28 2.50 -11.63 4.23
C MET A 28 3.27 -10.30 4.24
N GLU A 29 4.39 -10.23 4.96
CA GLU A 29 5.27 -9.06 4.99
C GLU A 29 5.79 -8.70 3.59
N LYS A 30 6.25 -9.67 2.81
CA LYS A 30 6.67 -9.44 1.41
C LYS A 30 5.53 -8.94 0.53
N VAL A 31 4.33 -9.46 0.70
CA VAL A 31 3.13 -8.98 -0.03
C VAL A 31 2.79 -7.56 0.41
N GLU A 32 2.90 -7.22 1.68
CA GLU A 32 2.67 -5.88 2.19
C GLU A 32 3.67 -4.85 1.67
N GLU A 33 4.93 -5.25 1.54
CA GLU A 33 6.00 -4.42 0.96
C GLU A 33 5.91 -4.26 -0.56
N GLY A 34 4.87 -4.80 -1.20
CA GLY A 34 4.68 -4.75 -2.65
C GLY A 34 5.53 -5.76 -3.42
N GLY A 35 6.14 -6.73 -2.73
CA GLY A 35 6.88 -7.81 -3.35
C GLY A 35 5.95 -8.86 -3.97
N THR A 36 6.27 -9.31 -5.18
CA THR A 36 5.80 -10.60 -5.69
C THR A 36 6.85 -11.63 -5.31
N ILE A 37 6.45 -12.75 -4.76
CA ILE A 37 7.37 -13.86 -4.49
C ILE A 37 7.60 -14.59 -5.81
N ALA A 38 8.37 -13.95 -6.70
CA ALA A 38 9.02 -14.64 -7.78
C ALA A 38 10.32 -15.19 -7.21
N GLY A 39 10.44 -16.51 -7.11
CA GLY A 39 11.59 -17.18 -6.51
C GLY A 39 12.90 -16.70 -7.11
N LYS A 40 13.76 -16.11 -6.29
CA LYS A 40 15.20 -16.10 -6.49
C LYS A 40 15.79 -17.07 -5.47
N GLY A 41 16.33 -18.17 -5.97
CA GLY A 41 17.29 -18.99 -5.26
C GLY A 41 16.71 -20.18 -4.50
N ALA A 42 16.45 -21.25 -5.22
CA ALA A 42 16.74 -22.62 -4.79
C ALA A 42 17.08 -23.40 -6.06
N GLU A 43 18.33 -23.67 -6.27
CA GLU A 43 18.77 -24.77 -7.15
C GLU A 43 18.24 -26.06 -6.53
N GLY A 44 17.26 -26.68 -7.16
CA GLY A 44 16.66 -27.94 -6.72
C GLY A 44 15.14 -27.86 -6.74
N ASP A 45 14.52 -28.55 -7.69
CA ASP A 45 13.09 -28.77 -7.88
C ASP A 45 12.23 -27.50 -8.09
N VAL A 46 12.48 -26.84 -9.22
CA VAL A 46 11.95 -25.50 -9.55
C VAL A 46 10.44 -25.50 -9.81
N ARG A 47 9.81 -26.59 -10.25
CA ARG A 47 8.39 -26.60 -10.64
C ARG A 47 7.41 -26.72 -9.46
N GLY A 48 7.69 -27.55 -8.48
CA GLY A 48 6.81 -27.73 -7.32
C GLY A 48 6.84 -26.56 -6.34
N SER A 49 8.02 -26.00 -6.10
CA SER A 49 8.19 -24.83 -5.23
C SER A 49 7.56 -23.57 -5.81
N PHE A 50 7.67 -23.33 -7.12
CA PHE A 50 7.04 -22.18 -7.78
C PHE A 50 5.51 -22.17 -7.65
N SER A 51 4.88 -23.33 -7.83
CA SER A 51 3.42 -23.46 -7.70
C SER A 51 2.96 -23.18 -6.27
N LYS A 52 3.65 -23.69 -5.27
CA LYS A 52 3.31 -23.51 -3.86
C LYS A 52 3.46 -22.04 -3.40
N TYR A 53 4.54 -21.38 -3.81
CA TYR A 53 4.75 -19.97 -3.47
C TYR A 53 3.79 -19.03 -4.21
N ALA A 54 3.45 -19.31 -5.45
CA ALA A 54 2.44 -18.57 -6.20
C ALA A 54 1.06 -18.68 -5.52
N ASP A 55 0.66 -19.86 -5.09
CA ASP A 55 -0.58 -20.10 -4.36
C ASP A 55 -0.61 -19.32 -3.03
N LEU A 56 0.45 -19.38 -2.23
CA LEU A 56 0.56 -18.64 -0.98
C LEU A 56 0.49 -17.13 -1.17
N THR A 57 1.08 -16.62 -2.25
CA THR A 57 0.99 -15.18 -2.60
C THR A 57 -0.44 -14.78 -2.94
N GLN A 58 -1.14 -15.59 -3.72
CA GLN A 58 -2.54 -15.34 -4.06
C GLN A 58 -3.46 -15.38 -2.82
N ARG A 59 -3.23 -16.33 -1.94
CA ARG A 59 -3.93 -16.41 -0.65
C ARG A 59 -3.67 -15.18 0.22
N ALA A 60 -2.42 -14.73 0.33
CA ALA A 60 -2.06 -13.53 1.08
C ALA A 60 -2.75 -12.27 0.52
N ILE A 61 -2.80 -12.13 -0.80
CA ILE A 61 -3.53 -11.05 -1.47
C ILE A 61 -5.03 -11.14 -1.19
N HIS A 62 -5.60 -12.32 -1.20
CA HIS A 62 -7.03 -12.54 -0.90
C HIS A 62 -7.35 -12.15 0.55
N VAL A 63 -6.53 -12.59 1.50
CA VAL A 63 -6.63 -12.20 2.92
C VAL A 63 -6.57 -10.67 3.07
N GLN A 64 -5.59 -10.03 2.45
CA GLN A 64 -5.47 -8.58 2.49
C GLN A 64 -6.71 -7.86 1.96
N LYS A 65 -7.27 -8.32 0.83
CA LYS A 65 -8.53 -7.78 0.28
C LYS A 65 -9.70 -7.93 1.25
N THR A 66 -9.80 -9.08 1.89
CA THR A 66 -10.87 -9.37 2.86
C THR A 66 -10.77 -8.46 4.09
N ILE A 67 -9.56 -8.26 4.63
CA ILE A 67 -9.34 -7.37 5.78
C ILE A 67 -9.71 -5.93 5.43
N ILE A 68 -9.25 -5.43 4.28
CA ILE A 68 -9.52 -4.06 3.84
C ILE A 68 -11.03 -3.82 3.71
N ARG A 69 -11.78 -4.75 3.11
CA ARG A 69 -13.24 -4.65 3.01
C ARG A 69 -13.91 -4.66 4.38
N LYS A 70 -13.56 -5.62 5.25
CA LYS A 70 -14.12 -5.70 6.60
C LYS A 70 -13.87 -4.43 7.42
N LEU A 71 -12.70 -3.80 7.30
CA LEU A 71 -12.40 -2.53 7.97
C LEU A 71 -13.28 -1.40 7.45
N ALA A 72 -13.40 -1.27 6.14
CA ALA A 72 -14.21 -0.23 5.51
C ALA A 72 -15.70 -0.38 5.79
N ASP A 73 -16.19 -1.63 5.98
CA ASP A 73 -17.59 -1.90 6.32
C ASP A 73 -17.93 -1.61 7.79
N ARG A 74 -16.94 -1.60 8.67
CA ARG A 74 -17.16 -1.47 10.12
C ARG A 74 -17.14 -0.03 10.62
N GLU A 75 -16.28 0.80 10.06
CA GLU A 75 -16.01 2.13 10.61
C GLU A 75 -15.38 3.06 9.57
N SER A 76 -15.54 4.37 9.78
CA SER A 76 -14.80 5.37 9.01
C SER A 76 -13.29 5.20 9.24
N CYS A 77 -12.52 4.98 8.18
CA CYS A 77 -11.12 4.68 8.28
C CYS A 77 -10.28 5.30 7.16
N VAL A 78 -9.01 5.56 7.46
CA VAL A 78 -8.00 5.99 6.48
C VAL A 78 -7.11 4.78 6.16
N ILE A 79 -7.07 4.36 4.90
CA ILE A 79 -6.28 3.21 4.44
C ILE A 79 -5.16 3.69 3.54
N ILE A 80 -3.91 3.36 3.90
CA ILE A 80 -2.74 3.82 3.17
C ILE A 80 -2.19 2.69 2.28
N GLY A 81 -2.21 2.92 0.97
CA GLY A 81 -1.62 2.03 -0.02
C GLY A 81 -2.39 0.71 -0.22
N ARG A 82 -1.68 -0.39 -0.47
CA ARG A 82 -2.19 -1.77 -0.68
C ARG A 82 -3.23 -1.90 -1.79
N SER A 83 -3.27 -0.93 -2.72
CA SER A 83 -4.31 -0.82 -3.76
C SER A 83 -5.73 -0.82 -3.19
N ALA A 84 -5.91 -0.23 -2.00
CA ALA A 84 -7.20 -0.14 -1.33
C ALA A 84 -8.22 0.64 -2.18
N ASP A 85 -7.77 1.65 -2.90
CA ASP A 85 -8.52 2.39 -3.91
C ASP A 85 -9.21 1.49 -4.96
N TYR A 86 -8.54 0.43 -5.39
CA TYR A 86 -9.07 -0.56 -6.32
C TYR A 86 -9.94 -1.60 -5.61
N ILE A 87 -9.51 -2.06 -4.43
CA ILE A 87 -10.26 -3.07 -3.66
C ILE A 87 -11.64 -2.56 -3.27
N LEU A 88 -11.74 -1.27 -2.96
CA LEU A 88 -12.96 -0.60 -2.49
C LEU A 88 -13.68 0.21 -3.56
N LYS A 89 -13.30 0.08 -4.84
CA LYS A 89 -13.81 0.92 -5.93
C LYS A 89 -15.34 0.93 -6.08
N GLU A 90 -16.00 -0.15 -5.68
CA GLU A 90 -17.46 -0.28 -5.72
C GLU A 90 -18.13 0.17 -4.40
N GLN A 91 -17.36 0.42 -3.34
CA GLN A 91 -17.91 0.91 -2.07
C GLN A 91 -18.07 2.43 -2.10
N LYS A 92 -19.13 2.93 -1.49
CA LYS A 92 -19.37 4.35 -1.29
C LYS A 92 -19.94 4.58 0.11
N PRO A 93 -19.59 5.70 0.78
CA PRO A 93 -18.71 6.78 0.28
C PRO A 93 -17.23 6.44 0.37
N ILE A 94 -16.43 6.85 -0.62
CA ILE A 94 -14.97 6.70 -0.65
C ILE A 94 -14.33 7.95 -1.26
N LEU A 95 -13.16 8.36 -0.73
CA LEU A 95 -12.32 9.42 -1.28
C LEU A 95 -10.93 8.83 -1.60
N ARG A 96 -10.58 8.77 -2.90
CA ARG A 96 -9.36 8.17 -3.41
C ARG A 96 -8.33 9.24 -3.71
N ILE A 97 -7.28 9.31 -2.90
CA ILE A 97 -6.25 10.33 -2.98
C ILE A 97 -4.92 9.71 -3.39
N PHE A 98 -4.24 10.31 -4.33
CA PHE A 98 -2.87 10.00 -4.68
C PHE A 98 -1.96 11.17 -4.29
N ILE A 99 -1.06 10.93 -3.35
CA ILE A 99 -0.08 11.90 -2.90
C ILE A 99 1.23 11.61 -3.59
N TYR A 100 1.81 12.63 -4.21
CA TYR A 100 3.12 12.55 -4.86
C TYR A 100 4.01 13.73 -4.43
N SER A 101 5.24 13.72 -4.84
CA SER A 101 6.21 14.80 -4.64
C SER A 101 7.31 14.71 -5.69
N PRO A 102 7.96 15.82 -6.08
CA PRO A 102 9.12 15.82 -6.95
C PRO A 102 10.25 14.91 -6.44
N GLU A 103 11.05 14.37 -7.36
CA GLU A 103 12.09 13.38 -7.01
C GLU A 103 13.13 13.94 -6.05
N ASP A 104 13.56 15.18 -6.23
CA ASP A 104 14.53 15.86 -5.38
C ASP A 104 14.03 16.02 -3.93
N VAL A 105 12.77 16.41 -3.75
CA VAL A 105 12.13 16.50 -2.44
C VAL A 105 12.03 15.14 -1.77
N ARG A 106 11.68 14.11 -2.53
CA ARG A 106 11.61 12.72 -2.05
C ARG A 106 12.97 12.20 -1.60
N ILE A 107 14.03 12.49 -2.38
CA ILE A 107 15.41 12.15 -2.02
C ILE A 107 15.79 12.80 -0.70
N GLN A 108 15.56 14.10 -0.54
CA GLN A 108 15.86 14.81 0.70
C GLN A 108 15.12 14.22 1.91
N ASN A 109 13.85 13.87 1.75
CA ASN A 109 13.05 13.26 2.81
C ASN A 109 13.58 11.86 3.22
N VAL A 110 13.98 11.04 2.24
CA VAL A 110 14.55 9.72 2.51
C VAL A 110 15.94 9.83 3.16
N MET A 111 16.79 10.75 2.70
CA MET A 111 18.07 11.03 3.33
C MET A 111 17.92 11.35 4.82
N LYS A 112 16.96 12.24 5.16
CA LYS A 112 16.70 12.64 6.55
C LYS A 112 16.14 11.50 7.40
N SER A 113 15.21 10.72 6.86
CA SER A 113 14.48 9.70 7.64
C SER A 113 15.25 8.40 7.81
N HIS A 114 16.19 8.07 6.90
CA HIS A 114 16.95 6.83 6.89
C HIS A 114 18.44 7.05 7.09
N ASN A 115 18.90 8.28 7.18
CA ASN A 115 20.32 8.64 7.23
C ASN A 115 21.12 8.08 6.03
N PHE A 116 20.51 8.14 4.83
CA PHE A 116 21.11 7.68 3.58
C PHE A 116 21.88 8.79 2.87
N SER A 117 22.86 8.39 2.04
CA SER A 117 23.42 9.28 1.01
C SER A 117 22.36 9.63 -0.03
N ALA A 118 22.58 10.66 -0.84
CA ALA A 118 21.67 11.03 -1.92
C ALA A 118 21.53 9.90 -2.95
N GLU A 119 22.62 9.19 -3.24
CA GLU A 119 22.67 8.07 -4.17
C GLU A 119 21.89 6.87 -3.63
N ASP A 120 22.09 6.50 -2.37
CA ASP A 120 21.34 5.42 -1.72
C ASP A 120 19.84 5.75 -1.62
N ALA A 121 19.52 7.00 -1.29
CA ALA A 121 18.13 7.47 -1.23
C ALA A 121 17.44 7.36 -2.61
N LYS A 122 18.13 7.75 -3.67
CA LYS A 122 17.62 7.64 -5.04
C LYS A 122 17.41 6.18 -5.45
N MET A 123 18.38 5.31 -5.18
CA MET A 123 18.23 3.87 -5.43
C MET A 123 17.05 3.28 -4.66
N PHE A 124 16.93 3.58 -3.37
CA PHE A 124 15.84 3.13 -2.52
C PHE A 124 14.46 3.54 -3.05
N ILE A 125 14.30 4.79 -3.46
CA ILE A 125 13.06 5.32 -4.04
C ILE A 125 12.74 4.58 -5.34
N THR A 126 13.70 4.46 -6.24
CA THR A 126 13.53 3.81 -7.55
C THR A 126 13.08 2.37 -7.39
N GLU A 127 13.73 1.60 -6.50
CA GLU A 127 13.39 0.20 -6.25
C GLU A 127 11.99 0.06 -5.62
N LYS A 128 11.64 0.92 -4.66
CA LYS A 128 10.31 0.93 -4.06
C LYS A 128 9.22 1.27 -5.09
N ASP A 129 9.41 2.31 -5.87
CA ASP A 129 8.43 2.73 -6.87
C ASP A 129 8.21 1.65 -7.92
N LYS A 130 9.27 1.04 -8.43
CA LYS A 130 9.21 -0.06 -9.39
C LYS A 130 8.43 -1.25 -8.82
N ARG A 131 8.66 -1.61 -7.58
CA ARG A 131 7.99 -2.72 -6.88
C ARG A 131 6.51 -2.44 -6.68
N TYR A 132 6.17 -1.27 -6.16
CA TYR A 132 4.78 -0.87 -5.96
C TYR A 132 4.02 -0.69 -7.27
N HIS A 133 4.65 -0.11 -8.30
CA HIS A 133 4.05 0.04 -9.61
C HIS A 133 3.72 -1.31 -10.24
N LYS A 134 4.71 -2.24 -10.27
CA LYS A 134 4.53 -3.60 -10.80
C LYS A 134 3.37 -4.33 -10.10
N ARG A 135 3.30 -4.25 -8.78
CA ARG A 135 2.22 -4.85 -8.01
C ARG A 135 0.86 -4.23 -8.34
N HIS A 136 0.78 -2.91 -8.36
CA HIS A 136 -0.46 -2.20 -8.66
C HIS A 136 -0.96 -2.58 -10.06
N LEU A 137 -0.10 -2.54 -11.05
CA LEU A 137 -0.42 -2.93 -12.44
C LEU A 137 -0.94 -4.39 -12.52
N ALA A 138 -0.28 -5.31 -11.83
CA ALA A 138 -0.70 -6.71 -11.79
C ALA A 138 -2.07 -6.94 -11.13
N LEU A 139 -2.43 -6.11 -10.14
CA LEU A 139 -3.70 -6.22 -9.42
C LEU A 139 -4.87 -5.50 -10.11
N THR A 140 -4.59 -4.41 -10.81
CA THR A 140 -5.60 -3.45 -11.25
C THR A 140 -5.67 -3.31 -12.77
N GLY A 141 -4.63 -3.72 -13.50
CA GLY A 141 -4.48 -3.46 -14.93
C GLY A 141 -4.19 -1.98 -15.29
N SER A 142 -4.01 -1.11 -14.29
CA SER A 142 -3.81 0.34 -14.48
C SER A 142 -2.53 0.85 -13.84
N ASN A 143 -2.08 2.03 -14.28
CA ASN A 143 -0.93 2.68 -13.70
C ASN A 143 -1.25 3.23 -12.30
N ARG A 144 -0.28 3.17 -11.38
CA ARG A 144 -0.46 3.59 -9.98
C ARG A 144 -0.90 5.05 -9.82
N GLY A 145 -0.41 5.95 -10.66
CA GLY A 145 -0.75 7.37 -10.67
C GLY A 145 -1.83 7.76 -11.69
N ASP A 146 -2.60 6.80 -12.18
CA ASP A 146 -3.64 7.10 -13.17
C ASP A 146 -4.73 7.99 -12.57
N ARG A 147 -4.86 9.20 -13.12
CA ARG A 147 -5.81 10.22 -12.68
C ARG A 147 -7.27 9.77 -12.75
N HIS A 148 -7.62 8.89 -13.71
CA HIS A 148 -8.98 8.43 -13.90
C HIS A 148 -9.48 7.52 -12.77
N ASN A 149 -8.55 6.98 -11.99
CA ASN A 149 -8.82 6.11 -10.85
C ASN A 149 -8.63 6.83 -9.51
N ARG A 150 -8.56 8.17 -9.51
CA ARG A 150 -8.36 8.99 -8.31
C ARG A 150 -9.37 10.15 -8.31
N ASP A 151 -9.80 10.51 -7.11
CA ASP A 151 -10.64 11.69 -6.91
C ASP A 151 -9.78 12.94 -6.73
N MET A 152 -8.56 12.78 -6.16
CA MET A 152 -7.57 13.85 -6.00
C MET A 152 -6.14 13.35 -6.25
N LEU A 153 -5.32 14.25 -6.81
CA LEU A 153 -3.87 14.09 -6.91
C LEU A 153 -3.21 15.32 -6.26
N ILE A 154 -2.36 15.11 -5.26
CA ILE A 154 -1.80 16.20 -4.46
C ILE A 154 -0.28 16.13 -4.48
N ASP A 155 0.36 17.25 -4.86
CA ASP A 155 1.78 17.43 -4.66
C ASP A 155 2.03 17.92 -3.23
N SER A 156 2.55 17.02 -2.38
CA SER A 156 2.82 17.33 -0.98
C SER A 156 4.01 18.26 -0.76
N SER A 157 4.78 18.58 -1.79
CA SER A 157 5.87 19.55 -1.68
C SER A 157 5.37 20.99 -1.57
N LEU A 158 4.14 21.27 -2.01
CA LEU A 158 3.56 22.62 -2.00
C LEU A 158 3.18 23.06 -0.59
N LEU A 159 2.64 22.18 0.23
CA LEU A 159 2.11 22.47 1.56
C LEU A 159 2.88 21.77 2.69
N GLY A 160 3.83 20.92 2.34
CA GLY A 160 4.45 20.01 3.31
C GLY A 160 3.50 18.91 3.79
N VAL A 161 3.95 18.13 4.77
CA VAL A 161 3.17 16.99 5.30
C VAL A 161 1.92 17.49 6.03
N ASP A 162 2.07 18.44 6.94
CA ASP A 162 0.97 18.91 7.80
C ASP A 162 -0.10 19.64 6.98
N GLY A 163 0.30 20.59 6.12
CA GLY A 163 -0.65 21.32 5.27
C GLY A 163 -1.35 20.41 4.24
N THR A 164 -0.68 19.37 3.78
CA THR A 164 -1.32 18.35 2.92
C THR A 164 -2.36 17.54 3.71
N ALA A 165 -2.08 17.20 4.96
CA ALA A 165 -3.02 16.49 5.81
C ALA A 165 -4.25 17.34 6.14
N GLU A 166 -4.06 18.62 6.46
CA GLU A 166 -5.15 19.61 6.70
C GLU A 166 -6.04 19.74 5.46
N LEU A 167 -5.44 19.87 4.27
CA LEU A 167 -6.21 19.95 3.02
C LEU A 167 -7.06 18.70 2.81
N ILE A 168 -6.51 17.52 3.05
CA ILE A 168 -7.23 16.25 2.92
C ILE A 168 -8.38 16.17 3.92
N GLU A 169 -8.16 16.60 5.15
CA GLU A 169 -9.18 16.64 6.20
C GLU A 169 -10.35 17.55 5.81
N GLU A 170 -10.07 18.76 5.34
CA GLU A 170 -11.10 19.72 4.89
C GLU A 170 -11.91 19.18 3.70
N VAL A 171 -11.27 18.53 2.75
CA VAL A 171 -11.97 17.91 1.63
C VAL A 171 -12.82 16.73 2.11
N ALA A 172 -12.31 15.90 2.99
CA ALA A 172 -13.04 14.76 3.55
C ALA A 172 -14.31 15.22 4.28
N LYS A 173 -14.21 16.27 5.14
CA LYS A 173 -15.39 16.86 5.81
C LYS A 173 -16.46 17.29 4.82
N LYS A 174 -16.07 17.94 3.73
CA LYS A 174 -17.01 18.39 2.68
C LYS A 174 -17.63 17.25 1.89
N VAL A 175 -16.85 16.20 1.59
CA VAL A 175 -17.31 15.03 0.80
C VAL A 175 -18.24 14.14 1.62
N PHE A 176 -17.95 13.97 2.91
CA PHE A 176 -18.71 13.09 3.79
C PHE A 176 -19.76 13.82 4.63
N HIS A 177 -19.90 15.16 4.45
CA HIS A 177 -20.88 16.01 5.14
C HIS A 177 -20.74 15.99 6.68
N GLU A 178 -19.49 15.95 7.18
CA GLU A 178 -19.14 16.09 8.60
C GLU A 178 -18.90 17.55 9.03
#